data_f9281f56272a4e898a195855a9f1c928
#
_entry.id   f9281f56272a4e898a195855a9f1c928
#
_cell.length_a   1.000
_cell.length_b   1.000
_cell.length_c   1.000
_cell.angle_alpha   90.00
_cell.angle_beta   90.00
_cell.angle_gamma   90.00
#
_symmetry.space_group_name_H-M   'P 1'
#
loop_
_entity.id
_entity.type
_entity.pdbx_description
1 polymer ?
#
loop_
_entity_poly.entity_id
_entity_poly.type
_entity_poly.pdbx_seq_one_letter_code
_entity_poly.pdbx_strand_id
1 'polypeptide(L)'
;MRSLGGFYTVISEDGTKTECRGRGIFRRDATTLLVGDRCRFEPTEPGCGSITAIAPRKNTLQRPPVANLDRLAMVISLADPAPNALVIDQLTAIAARRDIPVVMIFTKPDLADPTPWAEIYRKAGYPTAVVNNLTGEGLEAAAELLKGGITAFCGNSGAGKSSLMNGLYPELNLATGEISKKLGRGRHTTRHVELFPDGHGGWLCDTPGFSALEFAKAEPMPAAELAECFPEMEKYKDHCRYTGCSHRTEQGCAVLEAVREGLIPESRHRSYAAIYNELKELKEWELAKMGRSQGGT
;
A
#
# COMPACT_ATOMS: atom_id res chain seq x y z
N MET A 1 11.84 13.00 -3.28
CA MET A 1 12.71 12.74 -2.10
C MET A 1 13.46 11.43 -2.30
N ARG A 2 14.73 11.37 -1.91
CA ARG A 2 15.57 10.17 -2.05
C ARG A 2 16.42 10.01 -0.80
N SER A 3 16.65 8.79 -0.35
CA SER A 3 17.60 8.48 0.73
C SER A 3 18.74 7.65 0.16
N LEU A 4 19.99 8.12 0.30
CA LEU A 4 21.17 7.39 -0.15
C LEU A 4 22.32 7.62 0.83
N GLY A 5 22.80 6.54 1.49
CA GLY A 5 23.99 6.60 2.33
C GLY A 5 23.90 7.58 3.51
N GLY A 6 22.70 7.83 4.05
CA GLY A 6 22.47 8.78 5.14
C GLY A 6 22.26 10.23 4.69
N PHE A 7 22.19 10.46 3.38
CA PHE A 7 21.78 11.73 2.77
C PHE A 7 20.32 11.64 2.32
N TYR A 8 19.61 12.75 2.48
CA TYR A 8 18.19 12.89 2.15
C TYR A 8 18.01 14.13 1.27
N THR A 9 17.39 13.96 0.12
CA THR A 9 16.95 15.12 -0.66
C THR A 9 15.65 15.65 -0.07
N VAL A 10 15.67 16.82 0.50
CA VAL A 10 14.50 17.56 0.97
C VAL A 10 14.02 18.50 -0.12
N ILE A 11 12.70 18.55 -0.32
CA ILE A 11 12.05 19.47 -1.25
C ILE A 11 11.24 20.46 -0.43
N SER A 12 11.57 21.73 -0.52
CA SER A 12 10.85 22.82 0.13
C SER A 12 9.53 23.13 -0.60
N GLU A 13 8.66 23.91 0.01
CA GLU A 13 7.35 24.30 -0.57
C GLU A 13 7.49 25.07 -1.89
N ASP A 14 8.60 25.79 -2.07
CA ASP A 14 8.95 26.50 -3.30
C ASP A 14 9.54 25.60 -4.40
N GLY A 15 9.66 24.28 -4.15
CA GLY A 15 10.24 23.30 -5.05
C GLY A 15 11.76 23.20 -5.00
N THR A 16 12.44 23.99 -4.15
CA THR A 16 13.90 23.95 -4.00
C THR A 16 14.35 22.61 -3.43
N LYS A 17 15.36 21.99 -4.05
CA LYS A 17 15.95 20.72 -3.60
C LYS A 17 17.21 21.01 -2.78
N THR A 18 17.25 20.50 -1.56
CA THR A 18 18.40 20.62 -0.65
C THR A 18 18.84 19.23 -0.21
N GLU A 19 20.14 18.95 -0.30
CA GLU A 19 20.71 17.71 0.23
C GLU A 19 20.94 17.85 1.73
N CYS A 20 20.28 17.01 2.53
CA CYS A 20 20.30 17.10 3.98
C CYS A 20 20.86 15.86 4.63
N ARG A 21 21.42 16.02 5.83
CA ARG A 21 21.75 14.92 6.74
C ARG A 21 20.85 14.98 7.98
N GLY A 22 20.50 13.82 8.54
CA GLY A 22 19.85 13.77 9.85
C GLY A 22 20.81 14.15 10.95
N ARG A 23 20.40 15.01 11.90
CA ARG A 23 21.19 15.29 13.12
C ARG A 23 21.34 14.03 13.95
N GLY A 24 22.41 13.98 14.76
CA GLY A 24 22.74 12.85 15.64
C GLY A 24 21.65 12.48 16.65
N ILE A 25 20.69 13.39 16.93
CA ILE A 25 19.53 13.15 17.77
C ILE A 25 18.68 11.98 17.24
N PHE A 26 18.49 11.88 15.91
CA PHE A 26 17.73 10.76 15.31
C PHE A 26 18.37 9.40 15.54
N ARG A 27 19.72 9.35 15.65
CA ARG A 27 20.43 8.12 16.01
C ARG A 27 20.27 7.78 17.49
N ARG A 28 20.23 8.79 18.36
CA ARG A 28 20.09 8.62 19.81
C ARG A 28 18.67 8.18 20.17
N ASP A 29 17.69 8.77 19.53
CA ASP A 29 16.26 8.49 19.76
C ASP A 29 15.79 7.31 18.93
N ALA A 30 16.72 6.60 18.26
CA ALA A 30 16.47 5.48 17.36
C ALA A 30 15.40 5.75 16.27
N THR A 31 15.19 7.03 15.91
CA THR A 31 14.22 7.43 14.92
C THR A 31 14.80 7.33 13.51
N THR A 32 14.32 6.39 12.71
CA THR A 32 14.72 6.26 11.32
C THR A 32 13.98 7.29 10.46
N LEU A 33 14.72 8.10 9.70
CA LEU A 33 14.15 9.00 8.71
C LEU A 33 13.69 8.19 7.49
N LEU A 34 12.46 8.43 7.05
CA LEU A 34 11.82 7.74 5.94
C LEU A 34 11.57 8.70 4.76
N VAL A 35 11.57 8.15 3.56
CA VAL A 35 11.05 8.86 2.38
C VAL A 35 9.57 9.15 2.60
N GLY A 36 9.12 10.39 2.31
CA GLY A 36 7.77 10.84 2.63
C GLY A 36 7.63 11.57 3.97
N ASP A 37 8.68 11.60 4.81
CA ASP A 37 8.64 12.40 6.04
C ASP A 37 8.50 13.90 5.72
N ARG A 38 7.67 14.57 6.50
CA ARG A 38 7.63 16.03 6.58
C ARG A 38 8.62 16.47 7.65
N CYS A 39 9.61 17.27 7.28
CA CYS A 39 10.70 17.62 8.17
C CYS A 39 10.96 19.14 8.22
N ARG A 40 11.58 19.57 9.32
CA ARG A 40 12.29 20.86 9.39
C ARG A 40 13.75 20.60 9.12
N PHE A 41 14.38 21.51 8.39
CA PHE A 41 15.82 21.49 8.19
C PHE A 41 16.41 22.90 8.30
N GLU A 42 17.66 22.99 8.65
CA GLU A 42 18.44 24.23 8.70
C GLU A 42 19.49 24.17 7.58
N PRO A 43 19.57 25.19 6.72
CA PRO A 43 20.65 25.31 5.75
C PRO A 43 22.01 25.35 6.47
N THR A 44 23.00 24.65 5.93
CA THR A 44 24.38 24.66 6.46
C THR A 44 25.34 25.31 5.47
N GLU A 45 25.27 24.92 4.21
CA GLU A 45 26.06 25.43 3.07
C GLU A 45 25.14 25.54 1.86
N PRO A 46 25.52 26.24 0.79
CA PRO A 46 24.73 26.32 -0.43
C PRO A 46 24.34 24.91 -0.95
N GLY A 47 23.04 24.63 -1.04
CA GLY A 47 22.50 23.34 -1.46
C GLY A 47 22.54 22.23 -0.41
N CYS A 48 23.06 22.48 0.79
CA CYS A 48 23.15 21.50 1.89
C CYS A 48 22.36 21.95 3.11
N GLY A 49 21.94 20.96 3.94
CA GLY A 49 21.20 21.24 5.16
C GLY A 49 21.25 20.11 6.18
N SER A 50 20.74 20.38 7.36
CA SER A 50 20.63 19.43 8.45
C SER A 50 19.17 19.30 8.88
N ILE A 51 18.59 18.07 8.81
CA ILE A 51 17.24 17.79 9.31
C ILE A 51 17.27 17.87 10.82
N THR A 52 16.41 18.73 11.38
CA THR A 52 16.37 19.02 12.82
C THR A 52 15.16 18.41 13.52
N ALA A 53 14.06 18.22 12.79
CA ALA A 53 12.84 17.58 13.32
C ALA A 53 12.04 16.93 12.19
N ILE A 54 11.22 15.94 12.55
CA ILE A 54 10.17 15.36 11.70
C ILE A 54 8.82 15.59 12.32
N ALA A 55 7.81 15.83 11.50
CA ALA A 55 6.42 15.91 11.95
C ALA A 55 5.88 14.51 12.27
N PRO A 56 4.82 14.40 13.11
CA PRO A 56 4.12 13.14 13.31
C PRO A 56 3.70 12.52 11.98
N ARG A 57 3.95 11.22 11.84
CA ARG A 57 3.56 10.46 10.66
C ARG A 57 2.11 10.02 10.78
N LYS A 58 1.34 10.11 9.69
CA LYS A 58 -0.01 9.54 9.66
C LYS A 58 0.00 8.01 9.51
N ASN A 59 0.98 7.49 8.75
CA ASN A 59 1.20 6.07 8.57
C ASN A 59 2.64 5.81 8.11
N THR A 60 3.05 4.54 8.17
CA THR A 60 4.36 4.10 7.69
C THR A 60 4.26 2.70 7.10
N LEU A 61 5.05 2.45 6.06
CA LEU A 61 5.42 1.12 5.61
C LEU A 61 6.88 0.84 5.96
N GLN A 62 7.17 -0.38 6.39
CA GLN A 62 8.56 -0.78 6.65
C GLN A 62 9.23 -1.35 5.40
N ARG A 63 8.46 -1.95 4.53
CA ARG A 63 8.93 -2.51 3.26
C ARG A 63 7.94 -2.23 2.15
N PRO A 64 8.25 -1.29 1.27
CA PRO A 64 9.41 -0.36 1.29
C PRO A 64 9.31 0.66 2.43
N PRO A 65 10.46 1.18 2.92
CA PRO A 65 10.48 2.16 4.02
C PRO A 65 9.99 3.52 3.53
N VAL A 66 8.70 3.80 3.74
CA VAL A 66 8.03 5.04 3.32
C VAL A 66 7.03 5.51 4.38
N ALA A 67 6.87 6.82 4.53
CA ALA A 67 5.94 7.44 5.45
C ALA A 67 4.90 8.31 4.72
N ASN A 68 3.78 8.56 5.41
CA ASN A 68 2.76 9.50 4.98
C ASN A 68 2.12 9.20 3.63
N LEU A 69 1.91 7.91 3.31
CA LEU A 69 1.16 7.52 2.12
C LEU A 69 -0.29 8.02 2.20
N ASP A 70 -0.76 8.65 1.15
CA ASP A 70 -2.16 9.03 1.00
C ASP A 70 -2.98 7.88 0.49
N ARG A 71 -2.38 7.00 -0.34
CA ARG A 71 -3.03 5.80 -0.85
C ARG A 71 -2.06 4.75 -1.38
N LEU A 72 -2.58 3.53 -1.45
CA LEU A 72 -1.97 2.40 -2.13
C LEU A 72 -2.81 2.06 -3.38
N ALA A 73 -2.28 2.29 -4.56
CA ALA A 73 -2.88 1.89 -5.82
C ALA A 73 -2.56 0.42 -6.11
N MET A 74 -3.54 -0.46 -5.94
CA MET A 74 -3.42 -1.89 -6.22
C MET A 74 -3.76 -2.15 -7.69
N VAL A 75 -2.75 -2.48 -8.49
CA VAL A 75 -2.91 -2.77 -9.91
C VAL A 75 -3.06 -4.28 -10.09
N ILE A 76 -4.24 -4.69 -10.56
CA ILE A 76 -4.68 -6.07 -10.64
C ILE A 76 -5.00 -6.40 -12.10
N SER A 77 -4.23 -7.31 -12.69
CA SER A 77 -4.56 -7.84 -14.03
C SER A 77 -5.76 -8.78 -13.93
N LEU A 78 -6.71 -8.65 -14.85
CA LEU A 78 -7.85 -9.56 -14.97
C LEU A 78 -7.49 -10.89 -15.63
N ALA A 79 -6.39 -10.91 -16.37
CA ALA A 79 -5.83 -12.11 -16.99
C ALA A 79 -4.31 -11.97 -17.09
N ASP A 80 -3.60 -13.07 -16.92
CA ASP A 80 -2.15 -13.21 -17.10
C ASP A 80 -1.29 -12.05 -16.48
N PRO A 81 -1.07 -12.10 -15.16
CA PRO A 81 -1.51 -13.11 -14.20
C PRO A 81 -2.97 -12.94 -13.78
N ALA A 82 -3.67 -14.06 -13.60
CA ALA A 82 -5.04 -14.04 -13.09
C ALA A 82 -5.09 -13.50 -11.65
N PRO A 83 -6.18 -12.80 -11.27
CA PRO A 83 -6.32 -12.26 -9.93
C PRO A 83 -6.43 -13.39 -8.89
N ASN A 84 -5.83 -13.17 -7.72
CA ASN A 84 -5.97 -14.06 -6.56
C ASN A 84 -6.64 -13.30 -5.41
N ALA A 85 -7.89 -13.62 -5.13
CA ALA A 85 -8.68 -12.93 -4.11
C ALA A 85 -7.99 -12.94 -2.74
N LEU A 86 -7.47 -14.08 -2.29
CA LEU A 86 -6.82 -14.20 -1.00
C LEU A 86 -5.62 -13.25 -0.86
N VAL A 87 -4.78 -13.18 -1.89
CA VAL A 87 -3.61 -12.29 -1.88
C VAL A 87 -4.02 -10.82 -1.89
N ILE A 88 -5.03 -10.46 -2.70
CA ILE A 88 -5.55 -9.09 -2.75
C ILE A 88 -6.13 -8.70 -1.38
N ASP A 89 -6.90 -9.60 -0.78
CA ASP A 89 -7.59 -9.37 0.50
C ASP A 89 -6.62 -9.31 1.68
N GLN A 90 -5.54 -10.11 1.67
CA GLN A 90 -4.43 -9.98 2.63
C GLN A 90 -3.78 -8.60 2.55
N LEU A 91 -3.54 -8.10 1.33
CA LEU A 91 -2.94 -6.78 1.12
C LEU A 91 -3.84 -5.64 1.58
N THR A 92 -5.16 -5.73 1.30
CA THR A 92 -6.11 -4.72 1.77
C THR A 92 -6.19 -4.69 3.28
N ALA A 93 -6.17 -5.87 3.94
CA ALA A 93 -6.17 -5.96 5.40
C ALA A 93 -4.91 -5.33 6.02
N ILE A 94 -3.73 -5.58 5.46
CA ILE A 94 -2.49 -4.98 5.94
C ILE A 94 -2.49 -3.46 5.71
N ALA A 95 -2.97 -2.99 4.56
CA ALA A 95 -3.08 -1.56 4.29
C ALA A 95 -4.04 -0.87 5.27
N ALA A 96 -5.20 -1.48 5.55
CA ALA A 96 -6.16 -1.00 6.52
C ALA A 96 -5.55 -0.89 7.93
N ARG A 97 -4.82 -1.91 8.38
CA ARG A 97 -4.12 -1.90 9.68
C ARG A 97 -3.10 -0.75 9.80
N ARG A 98 -2.59 -0.27 8.68
CA ARG A 98 -1.61 0.83 8.62
C ARG A 98 -2.25 2.18 8.29
N ASP A 99 -3.57 2.27 8.34
CA ASP A 99 -4.31 3.48 7.97
C ASP A 99 -3.93 4.00 6.58
N ILE A 100 -3.70 3.08 5.62
CA ILE A 100 -3.38 3.41 4.23
C ILE A 100 -4.62 3.13 3.37
N PRO A 101 -5.28 4.15 2.83
CA PRO A 101 -6.38 3.97 1.90
C PRO A 101 -5.95 3.19 0.65
N VAL A 102 -6.82 2.30 0.17
CA VAL A 102 -6.55 1.48 -1.01
C VAL A 102 -7.46 1.91 -2.16
N VAL A 103 -6.88 2.03 -3.36
CA VAL A 103 -7.59 2.21 -4.63
C VAL A 103 -7.35 0.97 -5.48
N MET A 104 -8.42 0.37 -5.99
CA MET A 104 -8.35 -0.81 -6.88
C MET A 104 -8.30 -0.36 -8.33
N ILE A 105 -7.31 -0.83 -9.09
CA ILE A 105 -7.20 -0.56 -10.51
C ILE A 105 -7.09 -1.90 -11.25
N PHE A 106 -8.17 -2.28 -11.92
CA PHE A 106 -8.23 -3.48 -12.75
C PHE A 106 -7.74 -3.17 -14.16
N THR A 107 -6.82 -3.98 -14.67
CA THR A 107 -6.20 -3.82 -15.98
C THR A 107 -6.52 -5.01 -16.88
N LYS A 108 -6.33 -4.85 -18.19
CA LYS A 108 -6.58 -5.85 -19.25
C LYS A 108 -8.05 -6.29 -19.34
N PRO A 109 -9.01 -5.35 -19.37
CA PRO A 109 -10.43 -5.69 -19.57
C PRO A 109 -10.72 -6.27 -20.97
N ASP A 110 -9.77 -6.15 -21.89
CA ASP A 110 -9.79 -6.75 -23.22
C ASP A 110 -9.59 -8.28 -23.18
N LEU A 111 -9.03 -8.82 -22.10
CA LEU A 111 -8.77 -10.26 -21.96
C LEU A 111 -9.77 -10.98 -21.05
N ALA A 112 -10.47 -10.28 -20.16
CA ALA A 112 -11.48 -10.86 -19.27
C ALA A 112 -12.45 -9.80 -18.77
N ASP A 113 -13.71 -10.22 -18.48
CA ASP A 113 -14.74 -9.34 -17.95
C ASP A 113 -14.33 -8.77 -16.57
N PRO A 114 -14.23 -7.43 -16.42
CA PRO A 114 -13.89 -6.77 -15.16
C PRO A 114 -15.03 -6.79 -14.13
N THR A 115 -16.28 -6.97 -14.58
CA THR A 115 -17.50 -6.75 -13.78
C THR A 115 -17.48 -7.52 -12.46
N PRO A 116 -17.24 -8.83 -12.43
CA PRO A 116 -17.30 -9.60 -11.18
C PRO A 116 -16.29 -9.10 -10.14
N TRP A 117 -15.08 -8.76 -10.57
CA TRP A 117 -14.04 -8.27 -9.66
C TRP A 117 -14.30 -6.84 -9.18
N ALA A 118 -14.66 -5.95 -10.09
CA ALA A 118 -14.93 -4.56 -9.77
C ALA A 118 -16.12 -4.43 -8.80
N GLU A 119 -17.18 -5.21 -8.98
CA GLU A 119 -18.34 -5.22 -8.09
C GLU A 119 -18.02 -5.70 -6.68
N ILE A 120 -17.22 -6.78 -6.54
CA ILE A 120 -16.77 -7.28 -5.24
C ILE A 120 -16.11 -6.17 -4.43
N TYR A 121 -15.13 -5.47 -5.00
CA TYR A 121 -14.37 -4.47 -4.27
C TYR A 121 -15.10 -3.14 -4.10
N ARG A 122 -15.94 -2.73 -5.05
CA ARG A 122 -16.85 -1.58 -4.86
C ARG A 122 -17.83 -1.83 -3.72
N LYS A 123 -18.42 -3.03 -3.65
CA LYS A 123 -19.32 -3.43 -2.58
C LYS A 123 -18.61 -3.49 -1.23
N ALA A 124 -17.36 -3.89 -1.20
CA ALA A 124 -16.51 -3.84 -0.03
C ALA A 124 -16.05 -2.41 0.35
N GLY A 125 -16.44 -1.37 -0.42
CA GLY A 125 -16.16 0.04 -0.10
C GLY A 125 -14.87 0.59 -0.70
N TYR A 126 -14.20 -0.14 -1.60
CA TYR A 126 -12.97 0.36 -2.22
C TYR A 126 -13.25 1.18 -3.48
N PRO A 127 -12.67 2.39 -3.61
CA PRO A 127 -12.63 3.13 -4.88
C PRO A 127 -12.01 2.25 -5.96
N THR A 128 -12.68 2.15 -7.12
CA THR A 128 -12.33 1.16 -8.14
C THR A 128 -12.40 1.74 -9.54
N ALA A 129 -11.32 1.63 -10.29
CA ALA A 129 -11.27 1.92 -11.72
C ALA A 129 -10.95 0.65 -12.53
N VAL A 130 -11.42 0.64 -13.78
CA VAL A 130 -11.04 -0.36 -14.79
C VAL A 130 -10.33 0.39 -15.91
N VAL A 131 -9.13 -0.06 -16.27
CA VAL A 131 -8.27 0.63 -17.25
C VAL A 131 -7.81 -0.34 -18.33
N ASN A 132 -8.07 0.03 -19.57
CA ASN A 132 -7.45 -0.61 -20.73
C ASN A 132 -6.16 0.16 -21.10
N ASN A 133 -5.00 -0.40 -20.75
CA ASN A 133 -3.71 0.23 -21.02
C ASN A 133 -3.37 0.33 -22.52
N LEU A 134 -4.06 -0.40 -23.39
CA LEU A 134 -3.83 -0.37 -24.85
C LEU A 134 -4.60 0.79 -25.52
N THR A 135 -5.84 1.02 -25.09
CA THR A 135 -6.72 2.05 -25.68
C THR A 135 -6.69 3.36 -24.90
N GLY A 136 -6.25 3.32 -23.62
CA GLY A 136 -6.34 4.45 -22.70
C GLY A 136 -7.70 4.59 -22.02
N GLU A 137 -8.68 3.74 -22.32
CA GLU A 137 -9.99 3.77 -21.69
C GLU A 137 -9.87 3.58 -20.18
N GLY A 138 -10.55 4.44 -19.40
CA GLY A 138 -10.54 4.42 -17.94
C GLY A 138 -9.35 5.13 -17.27
N LEU A 139 -8.36 5.62 -18.02
CA LEU A 139 -7.22 6.36 -17.45
C LEU A 139 -7.66 7.63 -16.70
N GLU A 140 -8.63 8.38 -17.24
CA GLU A 140 -9.14 9.60 -16.60
C GLU A 140 -9.78 9.29 -15.24
N ALA A 141 -10.60 8.24 -15.17
CA ALA A 141 -11.21 7.78 -13.91
C ALA A 141 -10.15 7.33 -12.89
N ALA A 142 -9.11 6.64 -13.33
CA ALA A 142 -7.98 6.26 -12.48
C ALA A 142 -7.18 7.50 -12.02
N ALA A 143 -6.92 8.47 -12.90
CA ALA A 143 -6.24 9.71 -12.58
C ALA A 143 -6.95 10.50 -11.47
N GLU A 144 -8.29 10.62 -11.57
CA GLU A 144 -9.09 11.33 -10.55
C GLU A 144 -9.00 10.64 -9.17
N LEU A 145 -9.03 9.30 -9.13
CA LEU A 145 -8.86 8.53 -7.88
C LEU A 145 -7.44 8.65 -7.28
N LEU A 146 -6.45 8.97 -8.10
CA LEU A 146 -5.03 9.06 -7.69
C LEU A 146 -4.52 10.49 -7.50
N LYS A 147 -5.37 11.49 -7.71
CA LYS A 147 -5.01 12.91 -7.69
C LYS A 147 -4.47 13.38 -6.34
N GLY A 148 -3.31 14.02 -6.38
CA GLY A 148 -2.65 14.63 -5.22
C GLY A 148 -2.15 13.63 -4.17
N GLY A 149 -1.38 14.13 -3.21
CA GLY A 149 -0.81 13.32 -2.12
C GLY A 149 0.27 12.33 -2.59
N ILE A 150 0.64 11.39 -1.72
CA ILE A 150 1.66 10.37 -2.00
C ILE A 150 0.97 9.05 -2.34
N THR A 151 1.15 8.57 -3.57
CA THR A 151 0.60 7.30 -4.06
C THR A 151 1.72 6.26 -4.22
N ALA A 152 1.58 5.11 -3.57
CA ALA A 152 2.41 3.93 -3.86
C ALA A 152 1.65 2.97 -4.77
N PHE A 153 2.36 2.34 -5.73
CA PHE A 153 1.76 1.34 -6.61
C PHE A 153 2.20 -0.05 -6.23
N CYS A 154 1.26 -0.97 -6.07
CA CYS A 154 1.53 -2.39 -5.85
C CYS A 154 0.77 -3.26 -6.86
N GLY A 155 1.21 -4.49 -7.01
CA GLY A 155 0.61 -5.48 -7.91
C GLY A 155 1.65 -6.44 -8.46
N ASN A 156 1.18 -7.56 -9.00
CA ASN A 156 2.05 -8.60 -9.53
C ASN A 156 2.89 -8.13 -10.73
N SER A 157 4.01 -8.82 -10.98
CA SER A 157 4.74 -8.64 -12.25
C SER A 157 3.80 -8.97 -13.41
N GLY A 158 3.84 -8.17 -14.47
CA GLY A 158 2.93 -8.35 -15.61
C GLY A 158 1.51 -7.79 -15.41
N ALA A 159 1.15 -7.24 -14.26
CA ALA A 159 -0.16 -6.64 -14.03
C ALA A 159 -0.39 -5.31 -14.79
N GLY A 160 0.57 -4.82 -15.55
CA GLY A 160 0.43 -3.60 -16.35
C GLY A 160 0.72 -2.30 -15.59
N LYS A 161 1.40 -2.35 -14.43
CA LYS A 161 1.76 -1.16 -13.63
C LYS A 161 2.51 -0.10 -14.44
N SER A 162 3.58 -0.50 -15.14
CA SER A 162 4.39 0.44 -15.94
C SER A 162 3.59 1.07 -17.06
N SER A 163 2.75 0.29 -17.72
CA SER A 163 1.88 0.78 -18.79
C SER A 163 0.84 1.76 -18.25
N LEU A 164 0.23 1.43 -17.10
CA LEU A 164 -0.70 2.32 -16.40
C LEU A 164 -0.02 3.64 -16.00
N MET A 165 1.16 3.56 -15.38
CA MET A 165 1.91 4.75 -14.97
C MET A 165 2.33 5.61 -16.16
N ASN A 166 2.74 5.01 -17.27
CA ASN A 166 3.05 5.74 -18.50
C ASN A 166 1.80 6.40 -19.12
N GLY A 167 0.64 5.75 -19.02
CA GLY A 167 -0.63 6.33 -19.45
C GLY A 167 -1.07 7.52 -18.59
N LEU A 168 -0.90 7.41 -17.28
CA LEU A 168 -1.25 8.45 -16.32
C LEU A 168 -0.24 9.60 -16.29
N TYR A 169 1.06 9.28 -16.46
CA TYR A 169 2.19 10.20 -16.30
C TYR A 169 3.20 9.99 -17.44
N PRO A 170 2.87 10.45 -18.66
CA PRO A 170 3.70 10.20 -19.86
C PRO A 170 5.14 10.70 -19.73
N GLU A 171 5.36 11.75 -18.94
CA GLU A 171 6.67 12.34 -18.68
C GLU A 171 7.65 11.41 -17.94
N LEU A 172 7.15 10.39 -17.23
CA LEU A 172 7.99 9.42 -16.52
C LEU A 172 8.73 8.48 -17.49
N ASN A 173 8.17 8.27 -18.69
CA ASN A 173 8.75 7.43 -19.75
C ASN A 173 9.34 6.10 -19.23
N LEU A 174 8.55 5.38 -18.44
CA LEU A 174 8.97 4.12 -17.82
C LEU A 174 9.08 3.02 -18.88
N ALA A 175 10.17 2.27 -18.90
CA ALA A 175 10.30 1.13 -19.80
C ALA A 175 9.27 0.05 -19.43
N THR A 176 8.38 -0.30 -20.34
CA THR A 176 7.40 -1.37 -20.19
C THR A 176 8.11 -2.70 -19.98
N GLY A 177 7.86 -3.35 -18.84
CA GLY A 177 8.54 -4.58 -18.43
C GLY A 177 9.72 -4.39 -17.47
N GLU A 178 10.17 -3.16 -17.18
CA GLU A 178 11.38 -2.89 -16.40
C GLU A 178 11.27 -1.80 -15.33
N ILE A 179 10.13 -1.62 -14.63
CA ILE A 179 10.14 -0.74 -13.43
C ILE A 179 11.26 -1.17 -12.46
N SER A 180 11.57 -2.48 -12.42
CA SER A 180 12.62 -3.02 -11.55
C SER A 180 14.05 -2.95 -12.09
N LYS A 181 14.27 -2.61 -13.38
CA LYS A 181 15.61 -2.68 -13.97
C LYS A 181 16.27 -1.35 -14.31
N LYS A 182 15.51 -0.30 -14.61
CA LYS A 182 16.09 1.01 -15.01
C LYS A 182 16.43 1.92 -13.83
N LEU A 183 15.70 1.79 -12.70
CA LEU A 183 15.96 2.55 -11.48
C LEU A 183 16.90 1.81 -10.51
N GLY A 184 17.35 0.59 -10.82
CA GLY A 184 18.18 -0.22 -9.94
C GLY A 184 19.19 -1.09 -10.66
N ARG A 185 19.97 -0.61 -11.63
CA ARG A 185 21.12 -1.35 -12.17
C ARG A 185 22.22 -1.46 -11.14
N GLY A 186 22.27 -2.60 -10.43
CA GLY A 186 23.39 -3.04 -9.62
C GLY A 186 23.04 -4.34 -8.92
N ARG A 187 23.76 -5.42 -9.22
CA ARG A 187 23.77 -6.64 -8.41
C ARG A 187 24.03 -6.22 -6.95
N HIS A 188 23.15 -6.57 -6.01
CA HIS A 188 23.35 -6.41 -4.57
C HIS A 188 23.40 -4.96 -4.03
N THR A 189 22.42 -4.12 -4.31
CA THR A 189 22.32 -2.84 -3.58
C THR A 189 20.90 -2.56 -3.12
N THR A 190 20.82 -2.15 -1.87
CA THR A 190 19.74 -1.62 -1.05
C THR A 190 18.58 -1.05 -1.89
N ARG A 191 17.37 -1.56 -1.65
CA ARG A 191 16.12 -1.08 -2.25
C ARG A 191 15.90 0.37 -1.82
N HIS A 192 16.25 1.31 -2.67
CA HIS A 192 16.03 2.72 -2.41
C HIS A 192 14.61 3.10 -2.84
N VAL A 193 13.88 3.72 -1.92
CA VAL A 193 12.59 4.34 -2.20
C VAL A 193 12.85 5.75 -2.71
N GLU A 194 12.14 6.15 -3.75
CA GLU A 194 12.21 7.50 -4.30
C GLU A 194 10.79 8.02 -4.57
N LEU A 195 10.55 9.31 -4.29
CA LEU A 195 9.32 10.01 -4.64
C LEU A 195 9.57 10.87 -5.88
N PHE A 196 8.71 10.70 -6.87
CA PHE A 196 8.66 11.48 -8.09
C PHE A 196 7.42 12.38 -8.08
N PRO A 197 7.51 13.65 -8.51
CA PRO A 197 6.30 14.46 -8.70
C PRO A 197 5.44 13.84 -9.79
N ASP A 198 4.13 13.87 -9.59
CA ASP A 198 3.13 13.37 -10.55
C ASP A 198 2.71 14.42 -11.61
N GLY A 199 3.29 15.61 -11.55
CA GLY A 199 2.92 16.73 -12.40
C GLY A 199 1.60 17.42 -12.04
N HIS A 200 0.85 16.88 -11.06
CA HIS A 200 -0.48 17.35 -10.65
C HIS A 200 -0.56 17.71 -9.15
N GLY A 201 0.59 18.01 -8.54
CA GLY A 201 0.69 18.39 -7.12
C GLY A 201 0.75 17.21 -6.15
N GLY A 202 0.91 16.00 -6.64
CA GLY A 202 1.14 14.79 -5.87
C GLY A 202 2.51 14.16 -6.11
N TRP A 203 2.71 13.00 -5.51
CA TRP A 203 3.97 12.25 -5.54
C TRP A 203 3.71 10.77 -5.78
N LEU A 204 4.51 10.19 -6.64
CA LEU A 204 4.53 8.75 -6.90
C LEU A 204 5.68 8.14 -6.12
N CYS A 205 5.37 7.11 -5.35
CA CYS A 205 6.37 6.34 -4.62
C CYS A 205 6.81 5.18 -5.51
N ASP A 206 8.06 5.22 -6.01
CA ASP A 206 8.65 4.06 -6.64
C ASP A 206 9.03 3.04 -5.56
N THR A 207 8.43 1.88 -5.68
CA THR A 207 8.61 0.76 -4.77
C THR A 207 9.12 -0.45 -5.55
N PRO A 208 10.41 -0.48 -5.93
CA PRO A 208 10.95 -1.57 -6.73
C PRO A 208 10.78 -2.90 -5.99
N GLY A 209 10.11 -3.86 -6.66
CA GLY A 209 9.86 -5.19 -6.12
C GLY A 209 8.79 -5.27 -5.04
N PHE A 210 7.91 -4.27 -4.93
CA PHE A 210 6.74 -4.32 -4.06
C PHE A 210 5.72 -5.33 -4.60
N SER A 211 6.03 -6.60 -4.36
CA SER A 211 5.10 -7.67 -4.68
C SER A 211 4.12 -7.86 -3.52
N ALA A 212 2.89 -8.22 -3.88
CA ALA A 212 1.85 -8.59 -2.94
C ALA A 212 2.35 -9.61 -1.90
N LEU A 213 3.19 -10.55 -2.30
CA LEU A 213 3.68 -11.63 -1.45
C LEU A 213 4.69 -11.17 -0.39
N GLU A 214 5.53 -10.17 -0.69
CA GLU A 214 6.51 -9.64 0.27
C GLU A 214 5.84 -8.77 1.33
N PHE A 215 4.78 -8.06 0.95
CA PHE A 215 3.98 -7.25 1.85
C PHE A 215 3.23 -8.14 2.86
N ALA A 216 2.55 -9.18 2.39
CA ALA A 216 1.79 -10.10 3.24
C ALA A 216 2.65 -10.81 4.30
N LYS A 217 3.92 -11.10 3.99
CA LYS A 217 4.86 -11.76 4.92
C LYS A 217 5.48 -10.84 5.95
N ALA A 218 5.36 -9.53 5.79
CA ALA A 218 6.11 -8.57 6.59
C ALA A 218 5.36 -8.08 7.83
N GLU A 219 4.06 -8.31 7.95
CA GLU A 219 3.23 -7.65 8.95
C GLU A 219 2.17 -8.58 9.55
N PRO A 220 2.55 -9.45 10.48
CA PRO A 220 1.57 -10.26 11.20
C PRO A 220 0.71 -9.39 12.10
N MET A 221 -0.56 -9.74 12.20
CA MET A 221 -1.51 -9.12 13.11
C MET A 221 -2.18 -10.17 13.99
N PRO A 222 -2.66 -9.81 15.20
CA PRO A 222 -3.52 -10.68 15.98
C PRO A 222 -4.81 -11.00 15.21
N ALA A 223 -5.23 -12.28 15.22
CA ALA A 223 -6.44 -12.67 14.52
C ALA A 223 -7.69 -11.87 14.97
N ALA A 224 -7.73 -11.46 16.25
CA ALA A 224 -8.83 -10.66 16.80
C ALA A 224 -8.99 -9.26 16.14
N GLU A 225 -7.90 -8.71 15.60
CA GLU A 225 -7.91 -7.38 14.93
C GLU A 225 -8.31 -7.47 13.45
N LEU A 226 -8.40 -8.68 12.88
CA LEU A 226 -8.60 -8.84 11.45
C LEU A 226 -9.95 -8.28 10.96
N ALA A 227 -11.02 -8.39 11.75
CA ALA A 227 -12.33 -7.88 11.37
C ALA A 227 -12.36 -6.37 11.16
N GLU A 228 -11.53 -5.62 11.87
CA GLU A 228 -11.38 -4.18 11.72
C GLU A 228 -10.69 -3.79 10.41
N CYS A 229 -9.97 -4.74 9.78
CA CYS A 229 -9.28 -4.56 8.52
C CYS A 229 -10.16 -4.85 7.28
N PHE A 230 -11.43 -5.21 7.48
CA PHE A 230 -12.41 -5.48 6.41
C PHE A 230 -13.55 -4.45 6.49
N PRO A 231 -13.47 -3.33 5.72
CA PRO A 231 -14.41 -2.20 5.85
C PRO A 231 -15.88 -2.61 5.71
N GLU A 232 -16.17 -3.62 4.87
CA GLU A 232 -17.50 -4.16 4.68
C GLU A 232 -18.10 -4.83 5.93
N MET A 233 -17.27 -5.23 6.89
CA MET A 233 -17.71 -5.86 8.14
C MET A 233 -18.05 -4.83 9.24
N GLU A 234 -17.62 -3.59 9.10
CA GLU A 234 -17.71 -2.55 10.14
C GLU A 234 -19.13 -2.37 10.69
N LYS A 235 -20.13 -2.41 9.81
CA LYS A 235 -21.54 -2.24 10.18
C LYS A 235 -22.14 -3.44 10.92
N TYR A 236 -21.49 -4.59 10.91
CA TYR A 236 -22.06 -5.86 11.39
C TYR A 236 -21.29 -6.49 12.53
N LYS A 237 -19.96 -6.26 12.61
CA LYS A 237 -19.06 -7.00 13.53
C LYS A 237 -19.45 -6.90 15.00
N ASP A 238 -20.05 -5.77 15.42
CA ASP A 238 -20.42 -5.51 16.81
C ASP A 238 -21.88 -5.94 17.15
N HIS A 239 -22.63 -6.45 16.16
CA HIS A 239 -24.02 -6.87 16.32
C HIS A 239 -24.19 -8.39 16.48
N CYS A 240 -23.11 -9.11 16.70
CA CYS A 240 -23.15 -10.56 16.89
C CYS A 240 -23.72 -10.94 18.26
N ARG A 241 -24.34 -12.14 18.34
CA ARG A 241 -24.88 -12.68 19.58
C ARG A 241 -23.82 -12.83 20.69
N TYR A 242 -22.58 -13.13 20.32
CA TYR A 242 -21.50 -13.40 21.27
C TYR A 242 -20.42 -12.34 21.18
N THR A 243 -19.95 -11.87 22.34
CA THR A 243 -18.77 -11.03 22.43
C THR A 243 -17.54 -11.83 22.00
N GLY A 244 -16.65 -11.22 21.19
CA GLY A 244 -15.45 -11.89 20.67
C GLY A 244 -15.77 -12.92 19.58
N CYS A 245 -16.88 -12.74 18.84
CA CYS A 245 -17.23 -13.54 17.69
C CYS A 245 -16.10 -13.52 16.65
N SER A 246 -15.72 -14.69 16.16
CA SER A 246 -14.68 -14.78 15.11
C SER A 246 -15.22 -14.59 13.69
N HIS A 247 -16.54 -14.43 13.55
CA HIS A 247 -17.27 -14.22 12.29
C HIS A 247 -17.07 -15.32 11.23
N ARG A 248 -16.79 -16.55 11.65
CA ARG A 248 -16.51 -17.68 10.73
C ARG A 248 -17.61 -18.71 10.68
N THR A 249 -18.11 -19.16 11.83
CA THR A 249 -19.06 -20.27 11.92
C THR A 249 -20.11 -20.11 13.04
N GLU A 250 -20.02 -19.04 13.82
CA GLU A 250 -20.82 -18.84 15.02
C GLU A 250 -22.30 -18.61 14.70
N GLN A 251 -23.19 -19.28 15.44
CA GLN A 251 -24.62 -19.03 15.35
C GLN A 251 -24.98 -17.66 15.89
N GLY A 252 -25.81 -16.91 15.14
CA GLY A 252 -26.19 -15.53 15.48
C GLY A 252 -25.08 -14.52 15.20
N CYS A 253 -24.19 -14.84 14.28
CA CYS A 253 -23.19 -13.90 13.77
C CYS A 253 -23.80 -12.96 12.72
N ALA A 254 -23.83 -11.66 12.99
CA ALA A 254 -24.40 -10.66 12.09
C ALA A 254 -23.60 -10.52 10.77
N VAL A 255 -22.30 -10.76 10.82
CA VAL A 255 -21.46 -10.77 9.61
C VAL A 255 -21.86 -11.93 8.70
N LEU A 256 -22.05 -13.15 9.24
CA LEU A 256 -22.49 -14.31 8.45
C LEU A 256 -23.90 -14.11 7.86
N GLU A 257 -24.78 -13.42 8.58
CA GLU A 257 -26.10 -13.06 8.05
C GLU A 257 -25.97 -12.10 6.87
N ALA A 258 -25.17 -11.05 7.02
CA ALA A 258 -24.88 -10.09 5.95
C ALA A 258 -24.25 -10.76 4.70
N VAL A 259 -23.45 -11.80 4.88
CA VAL A 259 -22.92 -12.63 3.77
C VAL A 259 -24.05 -13.39 3.08
N ARG A 260 -24.97 -14.04 3.83
CA ARG A 260 -26.11 -14.78 3.27
C ARG A 260 -27.07 -13.88 2.50
N GLU A 261 -27.28 -12.68 3.00
CA GLU A 261 -28.09 -11.64 2.34
C GLU A 261 -27.36 -11.00 1.15
N GLY A 262 -26.12 -11.38 0.90
CA GLY A 262 -25.29 -10.84 -0.15
C GLY A 262 -24.87 -9.40 0.09
N LEU A 263 -24.96 -8.85 1.30
CA LEU A 263 -24.51 -7.51 1.69
C LEU A 263 -22.97 -7.46 1.80
N ILE A 264 -22.36 -8.54 2.25
CA ILE A 264 -20.91 -8.76 2.21
C ILE A 264 -20.61 -9.77 1.10
N PRO A 265 -19.66 -9.50 0.18
CA PRO A 265 -19.29 -10.47 -0.86
C PRO A 265 -18.77 -11.78 -0.24
N GLU A 266 -19.30 -12.91 -0.67
CA GLU A 266 -18.90 -14.23 -0.16
C GLU A 266 -17.40 -14.51 -0.35
N SER A 267 -16.83 -14.09 -1.46
CA SER A 267 -15.39 -14.24 -1.74
C SER A 267 -14.52 -13.51 -0.72
N ARG A 268 -14.93 -12.31 -0.31
CA ARG A 268 -14.25 -11.52 0.72
C ARG A 268 -14.31 -12.20 2.08
N HIS A 269 -15.50 -12.68 2.47
CA HIS A 269 -15.65 -13.44 3.71
C HIS A 269 -14.84 -14.74 3.69
N ARG A 270 -14.78 -15.43 2.56
CA ARG A 270 -13.94 -16.63 2.39
C ARG A 270 -12.45 -16.32 2.61
N SER A 271 -11.96 -15.22 2.05
CA SER A 271 -10.59 -14.75 2.28
C SER A 271 -10.37 -14.37 3.74
N TYR A 272 -11.32 -13.65 4.36
CA TYR A 272 -11.28 -13.33 5.78
C TYR A 272 -11.11 -14.58 6.65
N ALA A 273 -11.95 -15.60 6.44
CA ALA A 273 -11.91 -16.85 7.21
C ALA A 273 -10.57 -17.60 7.02
N ALA A 274 -10.03 -17.60 5.81
CA ALA A 274 -8.72 -18.21 5.50
C ALA A 274 -7.59 -17.47 6.22
N ILE A 275 -7.54 -16.13 6.13
CA ILE A 275 -6.54 -15.29 6.81
C ILE A 275 -6.64 -15.45 8.33
N TYR A 276 -7.87 -15.43 8.88
CA TYR A 276 -8.08 -15.62 10.32
C TYR A 276 -7.52 -16.95 10.81
N ASN A 277 -7.75 -18.04 10.07
CA ASN A 277 -7.24 -19.37 10.44
C ASN A 277 -5.71 -19.39 10.44
N GLU A 278 -5.07 -18.79 9.43
CA GLU A 278 -3.61 -18.67 9.35
C GLU A 278 -3.05 -17.88 10.55
N LEU A 279 -3.66 -16.72 10.85
CA LEU A 279 -3.24 -15.87 11.97
C LEU A 279 -3.44 -16.54 13.34
N LYS A 280 -4.50 -17.32 13.51
CA LYS A 280 -4.79 -18.04 14.75
C LYS A 280 -3.76 -19.13 15.06
N GLU A 281 -3.13 -19.71 14.03
CA GLU A 281 -2.10 -20.73 14.20
C GLU A 281 -0.75 -20.14 14.62
N LEU A 282 -0.57 -18.81 14.42
CA LEU A 282 0.64 -18.12 14.87
C LEU A 282 0.70 -18.12 16.41
N LYS A 283 1.79 -18.62 16.95
CA LYS A 283 1.99 -18.66 18.40
C LYS A 283 2.29 -17.24 18.93
N GLU A 284 1.86 -16.96 20.15
CA GLU A 284 2.06 -15.66 20.81
C GLU A 284 3.53 -15.21 20.78
N TRP A 285 4.49 -16.14 20.88
CA TRP A 285 5.92 -15.81 20.81
C TRP A 285 6.38 -15.40 19.40
N GLU A 286 5.73 -15.89 18.34
CA GLU A 286 5.96 -15.47 16.96
C GLU A 286 5.47 -14.04 16.76
N LEU A 287 4.28 -13.73 17.24
CA LEU A 287 3.72 -12.38 17.27
C LEU A 287 4.62 -11.42 18.07
N ALA A 288 5.10 -11.85 19.25
CA ALA A 288 5.99 -11.06 20.08
C ALA A 288 7.39 -10.84 19.46
N LYS A 289 7.91 -11.83 18.71
CA LYS A 289 9.19 -11.72 17.99
C LYS A 289 9.08 -10.77 16.81
N MET A 290 7.93 -10.80 16.11
CA MET A 290 7.63 -9.93 14.99
C MET A 290 7.35 -8.48 15.46
N GLY A 291 6.67 -8.29 16.59
CA GLY A 291 6.46 -6.99 17.22
C GLY A 291 7.77 -6.34 17.70
N ARG A 292 8.74 -7.13 18.19
CA ARG A 292 10.06 -6.62 18.57
C ARG A 292 10.93 -6.25 17.36
N SER A 293 10.77 -6.88 16.23
CA SER A 293 11.42 -6.44 14.99
C SER A 293 10.82 -5.14 14.41
N GLN A 294 9.65 -4.73 14.91
CA GLN A 294 8.96 -3.46 14.56
C GLN A 294 9.26 -2.35 15.58
N GLY A 295 9.62 -2.69 16.81
CA GLY A 295 9.98 -1.77 17.90
C GLY A 295 11.48 -1.59 18.12
N GLY A 296 12.31 -2.12 17.25
CA GLY A 296 13.72 -1.80 17.09
C GLY A 296 13.85 -0.52 16.28
N THR A 297 13.48 0.45 16.91
CA THR A 297 13.57 1.90 16.88
C THR A 297 14.87 2.42 16.30
#